data_bf28b025df3b3be1896c1c17bd3b56f5
#
_entry.id   bf28b025df3b3be1896c1c17bd3b56f5
#
_cell.length_a   1.000
_cell.length_b   1.000
_cell.length_c   1.000
_cell.angle_alpha   90.00
_cell.angle_beta   90.00
_cell.angle_gamma   90.00
#
_symmetry.space_group_name_H-M   'P 1'
#
loop_
_entity.id
_entity.type
_entity.pdbx_description
1 polymer ?
#
loop_
_entity_poly.entity_id
_entity_poly.type
_entity_poly.pdbx_seq_one_letter_code
_entity_poly.pdbx_strand_id
1 'polypeptide(L)'
;MATQQARNRRAGAEWETRLLHQLRDTGHNIERLHLNGREDEGDLILTTGHKTYVIEAKAGQPHLAQFVKEATTEARNYETHRNKQNNSTIGLVVMKQRNKPWSEAYVVSTLNELLPHL
;
A
#
# COMPACT_ATOMS: atom_id res chain seq x y z
N MET A 1 -28.27 -2.67 10.54
CA MET A 1 -27.46 -1.80 9.68
C MET A 1 -25.98 -1.88 10.04
N ALA A 2 -25.12 -1.80 9.06
CA ALA A 2 -23.68 -1.82 9.31
C ALA A 2 -23.25 -0.53 10.02
N THR A 3 -22.34 -0.63 10.98
CA THR A 3 -21.71 0.52 11.63
C THR A 3 -20.85 1.28 10.62
N GLN A 4 -20.50 2.53 10.94
CA GLN A 4 -19.56 3.31 10.13
C GLN A 4 -18.20 2.60 10.03
N GLN A 5 -17.75 2.01 11.13
CA GLN A 5 -16.51 1.27 11.17
C GLN A 5 -16.55 0.04 10.25
N ALA A 6 -17.66 -0.69 10.24
CA ALA A 6 -17.84 -1.84 9.34
C ALA A 6 -17.85 -1.41 7.87
N ARG A 7 -18.50 -0.29 7.56
CA ARG A 7 -18.52 0.27 6.21
C ARG A 7 -17.13 0.70 5.76
N ASN A 8 -16.36 1.31 6.64
CA ASN A 8 -15.00 1.73 6.34
C ASN A 8 -14.09 0.55 6.05
N ARG A 9 -14.21 -0.53 6.82
CA ARG A 9 -13.43 -1.76 6.58
C ARG A 9 -13.78 -2.38 5.24
N ARG A 10 -15.08 -2.41 4.88
CA ARG A 10 -15.53 -2.93 3.59
C ARG A 10 -14.98 -2.11 2.43
N ALA A 11 -15.06 -0.79 2.53
CA ALA A 11 -14.54 0.11 1.50
C ALA A 11 -13.04 -0.06 1.30
N GLY A 12 -12.29 -0.23 2.40
CA GLY A 12 -10.86 -0.48 2.35
C GLY A 12 -10.54 -1.80 1.67
N ALA A 13 -11.23 -2.87 2.05
CA ALA A 13 -11.02 -4.20 1.46
C ALA A 13 -11.39 -4.24 -0.03
N GLU A 14 -12.47 -3.57 -0.41
CA GLU A 14 -12.89 -3.47 -1.81
C GLU A 14 -11.86 -2.70 -2.64
N TRP A 15 -11.33 -1.62 -2.10
CA TRP A 15 -10.32 -0.81 -2.77
C TRP A 15 -9.03 -1.60 -2.98
N GLU A 16 -8.56 -2.29 -1.94
CA GLU A 16 -7.38 -3.14 -2.02
C GLU A 16 -7.54 -4.21 -3.11
N THR A 17 -8.68 -4.88 -3.14
CA THR A 17 -8.99 -5.91 -4.14
C THR A 17 -9.03 -5.31 -5.55
N ARG A 18 -9.63 -4.14 -5.70
CA ARG A 18 -9.72 -3.46 -6.99
C ARG A 18 -8.34 -3.09 -7.51
N LEU A 19 -7.47 -2.53 -6.66
CA LEU A 19 -6.09 -2.22 -7.03
C LEU A 19 -5.34 -3.46 -7.48
N LEU A 20 -5.46 -4.54 -6.73
CA LEU A 20 -4.81 -5.81 -7.04
C LEU A 20 -5.21 -6.29 -8.44
N HIS A 21 -6.50 -6.34 -8.72
CA HIS A 21 -7.00 -6.83 -10.00
C HIS A 21 -6.64 -5.91 -11.16
N GLN A 22 -6.80 -4.60 -10.99
CA GLN A 22 -6.53 -3.64 -12.05
C GLN A 22 -5.04 -3.62 -12.41
N LEU A 23 -4.16 -3.65 -11.42
CA LEU A 23 -2.72 -3.66 -11.68
C LEU A 23 -2.28 -4.99 -12.31
N ARG A 24 -2.88 -6.12 -11.91
CA ARG A 24 -2.62 -7.40 -12.57
C ARG A 24 -3.07 -7.38 -14.04
N ASP A 25 -4.25 -6.84 -14.29
CA ASP A 25 -4.82 -6.77 -15.64
C ASP A 25 -3.99 -5.88 -16.56
N THR A 26 -3.28 -4.90 -16.01
CA THR A 26 -2.37 -4.06 -16.80
C THR A 26 -0.95 -4.64 -16.90
N GLY A 27 -0.77 -5.87 -16.44
CA GLY A 27 0.49 -6.60 -16.63
C GLY A 27 1.54 -6.41 -15.55
N HIS A 28 1.15 -5.86 -14.40
CA HIS A 28 2.09 -5.63 -13.30
C HIS A 28 2.17 -6.84 -12.37
N ASN A 29 3.35 -7.03 -11.79
CA ASN A 29 3.59 -8.07 -10.80
C ASN A 29 3.21 -7.53 -9.42
N ILE A 30 2.02 -7.90 -8.96
CA ILE A 30 1.48 -7.43 -7.69
C ILE A 30 0.85 -8.59 -6.94
N GLU A 31 1.09 -8.64 -5.64
CA GLU A 31 0.57 -9.68 -4.76
C GLU A 31 0.01 -9.08 -3.48
N ARG A 32 -1.00 -9.76 -2.94
CA ARG A 32 -1.55 -9.43 -1.63
C ARG A 32 -0.72 -10.13 -0.57
N LEU A 33 -0.39 -9.40 0.50
CA LEU A 33 0.28 -9.98 1.65
C LEU A 33 -0.74 -10.50 2.65
N HIS A 34 -0.44 -11.65 3.23
CA HIS A 34 -1.26 -12.23 4.29
C HIS A 34 -0.64 -11.93 5.65
N LEU A 35 -1.47 -11.43 6.57
CA LEU A 35 -1.05 -11.21 7.95
C LEU A 35 -1.09 -12.54 8.67
N ASN A 36 0.06 -13.00 9.15
CA ASN A 36 0.19 -14.25 9.90
C ASN A 36 0.43 -13.96 11.39
N GLY A 37 -0.29 -13.00 11.95
CA GLY A 37 -0.12 -12.61 13.34
C GLY A 37 1.18 -11.88 13.64
N ARG A 38 1.87 -11.43 12.61
CA ARG A 38 3.14 -10.70 12.71
C ARG A 38 2.91 -9.21 12.55
N GLU A 39 3.98 -8.43 12.72
CA GLU A 39 3.95 -7.01 12.42
C GLU A 39 3.50 -6.77 10.99
N ASP A 40 2.73 -5.73 10.79
CA ASP A 40 2.14 -5.40 9.51
C ASP A 40 3.20 -5.06 8.46
N GLU A 41 3.10 -5.71 7.30
CA GLU A 41 4.00 -5.53 6.17
C GLU A 41 3.33 -4.79 5.01
N GLY A 42 2.14 -4.25 5.21
CA GLY A 42 1.37 -3.60 4.18
C GLY A 42 0.32 -4.51 3.55
N ASP A 43 -0.42 -3.97 2.61
CA ASP A 43 -1.52 -4.68 1.96
C ASP A 43 -1.08 -5.40 0.70
N LEU A 44 -0.32 -4.72 -0.15
CA LEU A 44 0.07 -5.23 -1.47
C LEU A 44 1.56 -4.99 -1.70
N ILE A 45 2.16 -5.89 -2.48
CA ILE A 45 3.56 -5.75 -2.93
C ILE A 45 3.58 -5.66 -4.44
N LEU A 46 4.15 -4.59 -4.96
CA LEU A 46 4.32 -4.36 -6.38
C LEU A 46 5.81 -4.42 -6.72
N THR A 47 6.17 -5.30 -7.64
CA THR A 47 7.55 -5.45 -8.07
C THR A 47 7.68 -5.02 -9.54
N THR A 48 8.56 -4.06 -9.81
CA THR A 48 8.82 -3.58 -11.17
C THR A 48 10.33 -3.49 -11.38
N GLY A 49 10.86 -4.28 -12.33
CA GLY A 49 12.30 -4.29 -12.57
C GLY A 49 13.08 -4.54 -11.29
N HIS A 50 13.86 -3.57 -10.86
CA HIS A 50 14.69 -3.69 -9.65
C HIS A 50 14.04 -3.10 -8.40
N LYS A 51 12.80 -2.60 -8.52
CA LYS A 51 12.16 -1.89 -7.42
C LYS A 51 10.99 -2.67 -6.84
N THR A 52 10.86 -2.62 -5.52
CA THR A 52 9.74 -3.21 -4.80
C THR A 52 9.03 -2.12 -4.02
N TYR A 53 7.72 -2.05 -4.21
CA TYR A 53 6.87 -1.07 -3.54
C TYR A 53 5.99 -1.81 -2.53
N VAL A 54 6.04 -1.37 -1.28
CA VAL A 54 5.14 -1.85 -0.23
C VAL A 54 3.98 -0.86 -0.18
N ILE A 55 2.79 -1.32 -0.52
CA ILE A 55 1.62 -0.47 -0.70
C ILE A 55 0.65 -0.62 0.46
N GLU A 56 0.27 0.52 1.03
CA GLU A 56 -0.84 0.63 1.97
C GLU A 56 -2.02 1.22 1.20
N ALA A 57 -3.07 0.42 1.00
CA ALA A 57 -4.27 0.84 0.27
C ALA A 57 -5.25 1.50 1.22
N LYS A 58 -5.65 2.73 0.94
CA LYS A 58 -6.56 3.50 1.80
C LYS A 58 -7.75 4.04 1.02
N ALA A 59 -8.92 3.98 1.64
CA ALA A 59 -10.15 4.59 1.15
C ALA A 59 -10.80 5.33 2.30
N GLY A 60 -11.48 6.45 2.02
CA GLY A 60 -12.18 7.22 3.04
C GLY A 60 -11.45 8.50 3.40
N GLN A 61 -11.59 8.93 4.65
CA GLN A 61 -11.05 10.20 5.12
C GLN A 61 -9.52 10.20 5.09
N PRO A 62 -8.89 11.26 4.56
CA PRO A 62 -7.43 11.33 4.49
C PRO A 62 -6.82 11.71 5.85
N HIS A 63 -5.89 10.87 6.29
CA HIS A 63 -5.04 11.12 7.44
C HIS A 63 -3.59 10.91 6.97
N LEU A 64 -3.13 11.82 6.11
CA LEU A 64 -1.90 11.62 5.33
C LEU A 64 -0.67 11.31 6.17
N ALA A 65 -0.43 12.10 7.22
CA ALA A 65 0.76 11.90 8.06
C ALA A 65 0.78 10.49 8.68
N GLN A 66 -0.37 10.06 9.20
CA GLN A 66 -0.52 8.74 9.80
C GLN A 66 -0.34 7.63 8.76
N PHE A 67 -1.01 7.77 7.61
CA PHE A 67 -0.97 6.75 6.56
C PHE A 67 0.45 6.58 6.00
N VAL A 68 1.14 7.68 5.78
CA VAL A 68 2.52 7.66 5.27
C VAL A 68 3.46 7.03 6.29
N LYS A 69 3.27 7.34 7.57
CA LYS A 69 4.05 6.72 8.65
C LYS A 69 3.82 5.21 8.70
N GLU A 70 2.56 4.77 8.57
CA GLU A 70 2.23 3.35 8.53
C GLU A 70 2.93 2.66 7.34
N ALA A 71 2.83 3.26 6.14
CA ALA A 71 3.45 2.69 4.95
C ALA A 71 4.97 2.56 5.09
N THR A 72 5.62 3.56 5.67
CA THR A 72 7.06 3.53 5.91
C THR A 72 7.44 2.42 6.89
N THR A 73 6.69 2.30 7.98
CA THR A 73 6.90 1.25 8.99
C THR A 73 6.72 -0.13 8.36
N GLU A 74 5.67 -0.31 7.57
CA GLU A 74 5.38 -1.58 6.90
C GLU A 74 6.46 -1.97 5.90
N ALA A 75 7.03 -0.99 5.18
CA ALA A 75 8.14 -1.24 4.28
C ALA A 75 9.36 -1.76 5.04
N ARG A 76 9.68 -1.16 6.19
CA ARG A 76 10.80 -1.62 7.02
C ARG A 76 10.53 -3.01 7.60
N ASN A 77 9.29 -3.29 8.03
CA ASN A 77 8.91 -4.61 8.51
C ASN A 77 9.05 -5.68 7.42
N TYR A 78 8.60 -5.37 6.21
CA TYR A 78 8.73 -6.23 5.05
C TYR A 78 10.20 -6.60 4.80
N GLU A 79 11.08 -5.60 4.81
CA GLU A 79 12.51 -5.80 4.60
C GLU A 79 13.11 -6.69 5.69
N THR A 80 12.78 -6.42 6.95
CA THR A 80 13.28 -7.18 8.09
C THR A 80 12.86 -8.64 8.03
N HIS A 81 11.58 -8.89 7.76
CA HIS A 81 11.04 -10.25 7.72
C HIS A 81 11.61 -11.08 6.58
N ARG A 82 12.17 -10.45 5.55
CA ARG A 82 12.74 -11.14 4.38
C ARG A 82 14.24 -10.99 4.26
N ASN A 83 14.88 -10.55 5.33
CA ASN A 83 16.34 -10.35 5.37
C ASN A 83 16.85 -9.48 4.23
N LYS A 84 16.05 -8.49 3.83
CA LYS A 84 16.45 -7.53 2.81
C LYS A 84 17.16 -6.35 3.45
N GLN A 85 17.98 -5.68 2.65
CA GLN A 85 18.67 -4.48 3.08
C GLN A 85 17.65 -3.39 3.46
N ASN A 86 17.94 -2.63 4.52
CA ASN A 86 17.10 -1.53 4.95
C ASN A 86 17.03 -0.47 3.83
N ASN A 87 15.83 0.09 3.63
CA ASN A 87 15.53 1.06 2.54
C ASN A 87 15.69 0.47 1.13
N SER A 88 15.60 -0.86 0.99
CA SER A 88 15.59 -1.51 -0.34
C SER A 88 14.21 -1.50 -0.99
N THR A 89 13.18 -1.15 -0.24
CA THR A 89 11.81 -1.03 -0.73
C THR A 89 11.29 0.39 -0.54
N ILE A 90 10.21 0.71 -1.23
CA ILE A 90 9.57 2.03 -1.14
C ILE A 90 8.17 1.84 -0.56
N GLY A 91 7.91 2.45 0.60
CA GLY A 91 6.58 2.45 1.19
C GLY A 91 5.71 3.51 0.55
N LEU A 92 4.54 3.14 0.07
CA LEU A 92 3.59 4.03 -0.58
C LEU A 92 2.20 3.89 0.03
N VAL A 93 1.49 5.00 0.06
CA VAL A 93 0.05 4.99 0.31
C VAL A 93 -0.63 5.21 -1.04
N VAL A 94 -1.59 4.34 -1.39
CA VAL A 94 -2.41 4.52 -2.59
C VAL A 94 -3.82 4.81 -2.12
N MET A 95 -4.25 6.06 -2.29
CA MET A 95 -5.50 6.59 -1.76
C MET A 95 -6.54 6.71 -2.84
N LYS A 96 -7.67 6.02 -2.64
CA LYS A 96 -8.80 6.11 -3.55
C LYS A 96 -9.34 7.53 -3.57
N GLN A 97 -9.57 8.07 -4.76
CA GLN A 97 -10.35 9.28 -4.95
C GLN A 97 -11.81 8.91 -5.17
N ARG A 98 -12.68 9.51 -4.37
CA ARG A 98 -14.13 9.27 -4.47
C ARG A 98 -14.64 9.68 -5.84
N ASN A 99 -15.44 8.80 -6.46
CA ASN A 99 -16.07 9.03 -7.76
C ASN A 99 -15.09 9.26 -8.91
N LYS A 100 -13.87 8.73 -8.78
CA LYS A 100 -12.85 8.79 -9.83
C LYS A 100 -12.44 7.38 -10.26
N PRO A 101 -11.92 7.22 -11.48
CA PRO A 101 -11.34 5.94 -11.89
C PRO A 101 -10.22 5.52 -10.95
N TRP A 102 -9.96 4.21 -10.88
CA TRP A 102 -8.91 3.67 -10.02
C TRP A 102 -7.54 4.29 -10.31
N SER A 103 -7.28 4.60 -11.57
CA SER A 103 -5.98 5.16 -12.00
C SER A 103 -5.76 6.61 -11.55
N GLU A 104 -6.81 7.26 -11.05
CA GLU A 104 -6.72 8.63 -10.50
C GLU A 104 -6.44 8.61 -8.99
N ALA A 105 -6.17 7.44 -8.42
CA ALA A 105 -5.78 7.35 -7.02
C ALA A 105 -4.52 8.16 -6.76
N TYR A 106 -4.44 8.78 -5.58
CA TYR A 106 -3.23 9.50 -5.18
C TYR A 106 -2.20 8.50 -4.66
N VAL A 107 -0.96 8.69 -5.08
CA VAL A 107 0.19 7.93 -4.57
C VAL A 107 0.99 8.88 -3.70
N VAL A 108 1.15 8.56 -2.43
CA VAL A 108 1.78 9.45 -1.45
C VAL A 108 2.89 8.73 -0.71
N SER A 109 4.02 9.40 -0.57
CA SER A 109 5.15 8.92 0.21
C SER A 109 5.94 10.12 0.71
N THR A 110 7.05 9.88 1.37
CA THR A 110 7.97 10.96 1.74
C THR A 110 9.13 11.01 0.76
N LEU A 111 9.73 12.17 0.63
CA LEU A 111 10.95 12.30 -0.15
C LEU A 111 12.06 11.40 0.42
N ASN A 112 12.09 11.26 1.73
CA ASN A 112 13.06 10.40 2.41
C ASN A 112 12.97 8.93 1.97
N GLU A 113 11.75 8.45 1.65
CA GLU A 113 11.54 7.10 1.12
C GLU A 113 12.11 6.96 -0.30
N LEU A 114 12.05 8.01 -1.08
CA LEU A 114 12.50 7.99 -2.48
C LEU A 114 14.01 8.20 -2.62
N LEU A 115 14.63 8.98 -1.73
CA LEU A 115 16.03 9.36 -1.88
C LEU A 115 17.00 8.20 -2.12
N PRO A 116 16.89 7.04 -1.44
CA PRO A 116 17.80 5.93 -1.69
C PRO A 116 17.69 5.33 -3.10
N HIS A 117 16.62 5.67 -3.83
CA HIS A 117 16.31 5.10 -5.14
C HIS A 117 16.51 6.07 -6.30
N LEU A 118 16.98 7.26 -6.03
CA LEU A 118 17.24 8.28 -7.06
C LEU A 118 18.62 8.14 -7.69
#